data_75836fe47eed53e984dde563eec2e61c
#
_entry.id   75836fe47eed53e984dde563eec2e61c
#
_cell.length_a   1.000
_cell.length_b   1.000
_cell.length_c   1.000
_cell.angle_alpha   90.00
_cell.angle_beta   90.00
_cell.angle_gamma   90.00
#
_symmetry.space_group_name_H-M   'P 1'
#
loop_
_entity.id
_entity.type
_entity.pdbx_description
1 polymer ?
#
loop_
_entity_poly.entity_id
_entity_poly.type
_entity_poly.pdbx_seq_one_letter_code
_entity_poly.pdbx_strand_id
1 'polypeptide(L)'
;MAVAATLDRRARGDLVEAAARRHLLAAGLRELASNASYRGGELDLVMFDAAAGGSVVFVEVRYRRSGAFGGGAMSIDARKRRKLVHAAQLFLAAHPRLADAPCRFDVVDADGDPAAPRITWLRDAFRADDA
;
A
#
# COMPACT_ATOMS: atom_id res chain seq x y z
N MET A 1 17.05 11.18 24.74
CA MET A 1 17.23 9.84 24.30
C MET A 1 17.04 9.72 22.82
N ALA A 2 18.07 9.62 22.11
CA ALA A 2 18.01 9.71 20.67
C ALA A 2 17.98 8.34 20.00
N VAL A 3 17.15 7.48 20.50
CA VAL A 3 17.17 6.09 20.06
C VAL A 3 16.64 5.93 18.64
N ALA A 4 15.71 6.80 18.24
CA ALA A 4 15.09 6.67 16.94
C ALA A 4 16.07 6.77 15.78
N ALA A 5 17.20 7.41 16.01
CA ALA A 5 18.19 7.60 14.95
C ALA A 5 18.82 6.30 14.48
N THR A 6 18.68 5.22 15.24
CA THR A 6 19.34 3.98 14.92
C THR A 6 18.44 2.93 14.29
N LEU A 7 17.23 3.32 13.88
CA LEU A 7 16.34 2.39 13.21
C LEU A 7 16.95 1.94 11.89
N ASP A 8 17.03 0.64 11.67
CA ASP A 8 17.45 0.13 10.39
C ASP A 8 16.31 0.24 9.38
N ARG A 9 16.61 -0.08 8.13
CA ARG A 9 15.63 0.05 7.04
C ARG A 9 14.38 -0.80 7.28
N ARG A 10 14.57 -2.01 7.75
CA ARG A 10 13.45 -2.92 7.97
C ARG A 10 12.54 -2.45 9.09
N ALA A 11 13.14 -2.05 10.21
CA ALA A 11 12.38 -1.54 11.34
C ALA A 11 11.63 -0.27 10.99
N ARG A 12 12.25 0.60 10.20
CA ARG A 12 11.61 1.82 9.72
C ARG A 12 10.43 1.49 8.82
N GLY A 13 10.62 0.55 7.90
CA GLY A 13 9.55 0.10 7.00
C GLY A 13 8.36 -0.47 7.77
N ASP A 14 8.63 -1.24 8.81
CA ASP A 14 7.57 -1.83 9.61
C ASP A 14 6.76 -0.77 10.35
N LEU A 15 7.42 0.27 10.86
CA LEU A 15 6.72 1.38 11.52
C LEU A 15 5.84 2.14 10.53
N VAL A 16 6.37 2.43 9.36
CA VAL A 16 5.63 3.17 8.34
C VAL A 16 4.42 2.37 7.86
N GLU A 17 4.61 1.08 7.63
CA GLU A 17 3.52 0.23 7.20
C GLU A 17 2.43 0.13 8.26
N ALA A 18 2.83 0.03 9.54
CA ALA A 18 1.86 0.02 10.63
C ALA A 18 1.06 1.31 10.69
N ALA A 19 1.73 2.45 10.46
CA ALA A 19 1.05 3.74 10.43
C ALA A 19 0.06 3.83 9.26
N ALA A 20 0.45 3.33 8.09
CA ALA A 20 -0.42 3.29 6.92
C ALA A 20 -1.65 2.43 7.20
N ARG A 21 -1.45 1.26 7.80
CA ARG A 21 -2.54 0.37 8.16
C ARG A 21 -3.52 1.04 9.11
N ARG A 22 -3.01 1.69 10.15
CA ARG A 22 -3.87 2.38 11.11
C ARG A 22 -4.70 3.47 10.43
N HIS A 23 -4.08 4.19 9.51
CA HIS A 23 -4.77 5.25 8.78
C HIS A 23 -5.94 4.70 7.98
N LEU A 24 -5.71 3.60 7.27
CA LEU A 24 -6.74 2.99 6.44
C LEU A 24 -7.85 2.36 7.29
N LEU A 25 -7.48 1.70 8.39
CA LEU A 25 -8.47 1.14 9.30
C LEU A 25 -9.35 2.23 9.92
N ALA A 26 -8.74 3.35 10.30
CA ALA A 26 -9.49 4.47 10.85
C ALA A 26 -10.45 5.07 9.83
N ALA A 27 -10.14 4.94 8.55
CA ALA A 27 -11.01 5.41 7.47
C ALA A 27 -12.11 4.41 7.11
N GLY A 28 -12.16 3.26 7.80
CA GLY A 28 -13.21 2.29 7.61
C GLY A 28 -12.89 1.11 6.71
N LEU A 29 -11.68 1.04 6.19
CA LEU A 29 -11.29 -0.13 5.41
C LEU A 29 -10.99 -1.30 6.35
N ARG A 30 -11.11 -2.52 5.84
CA ARG A 30 -10.82 -3.73 6.59
C ARG A 30 -9.58 -4.40 5.99
N GLU A 31 -8.73 -4.93 6.83
CA GLU A 31 -7.52 -5.60 6.36
C GLU A 31 -7.84 -7.02 5.89
N LEU A 32 -7.35 -7.38 4.71
CA LEU A 32 -7.44 -8.73 4.19
C LEU A 32 -6.10 -9.45 4.29
N ALA A 33 -5.00 -8.75 4.03
CA ALA A 33 -3.67 -9.33 4.09
C ALA A 33 -2.62 -8.23 4.19
N SER A 34 -1.43 -8.61 4.64
CA SER A 34 -0.28 -7.71 4.63
C SER A 34 0.96 -8.52 4.24
N ASN A 35 1.89 -7.84 3.60
CA ASN A 35 3.18 -8.41 3.20
C ASN A 35 3.02 -9.73 2.44
N ALA A 36 2.11 -9.75 1.48
CA ALA A 36 1.90 -10.92 0.64
C ALA A 36 2.95 -10.97 -0.45
N SER A 37 3.78 -11.99 -0.41
CA SER A 37 4.89 -12.14 -1.36
C SER A 37 4.55 -13.19 -2.40
N TYR A 38 4.83 -12.84 -3.65
CA TYR A 38 4.66 -13.74 -4.77
C TYR A 38 5.88 -13.68 -5.66
N ARG A 39 6.05 -14.69 -6.48
CA ARG A 39 7.12 -14.66 -7.46
C ARG A 39 6.91 -13.47 -8.39
N GLY A 40 7.86 -12.57 -8.41
CA GLY A 40 7.81 -11.39 -9.27
C GLY A 40 7.15 -10.16 -8.68
N GLY A 41 6.66 -10.21 -7.44
CA GLY A 41 6.09 -9.03 -6.82
C GLY A 41 5.59 -9.24 -5.41
N GLU A 42 5.36 -8.13 -4.72
CA GLU A 42 4.85 -8.13 -3.35
C GLU A 42 3.71 -7.15 -3.23
N LEU A 43 2.81 -7.43 -2.29
CA LEU A 43 1.73 -6.52 -1.91
C LEU A 43 1.95 -6.11 -0.46
N ASP A 44 2.09 -4.81 -0.21
CA ASP A 44 2.30 -4.32 1.15
C ASP A 44 1.06 -4.53 2.01
N LEU A 45 -0.08 -4.06 1.53
CA LEU A 45 -1.36 -4.23 2.23
C LEU A 45 -2.43 -4.55 1.21
N VAL A 46 -3.36 -5.43 1.60
CA VAL A 46 -4.57 -5.69 0.83
C VAL A 46 -5.74 -5.40 1.76
N MET A 47 -6.57 -4.46 1.37
CA MET A 47 -7.69 -4.00 2.19
C MET A 47 -9.00 -4.24 1.46
N PHE A 48 -10.09 -4.12 2.20
CA PHE A 48 -11.43 -4.17 1.62
C PHE A 48 -12.16 -2.88 2.00
N ASP A 49 -12.66 -2.20 1.00
CA ASP A 49 -13.44 -0.98 1.17
C ASP A 49 -14.90 -1.32 0.88
N ALA A 50 -15.72 -1.33 1.91
CA ALA A 50 -17.13 -1.71 1.79
C ALA A 50 -17.98 -0.63 1.11
N ALA A 51 -17.44 0.57 0.96
CA ALA A 51 -18.20 1.65 0.32
C ALA A 51 -18.50 1.31 -1.14
N ALA A 52 -19.58 1.84 -1.67
CA ALA A 52 -19.95 1.71 -3.07
C ALA A 52 -20.01 0.24 -3.55
N GLY A 53 -20.47 -0.65 -2.69
CA GLY A 53 -20.67 -2.04 -3.06
C GLY A 53 -19.47 -2.95 -2.80
N GLY A 54 -18.38 -2.40 -2.34
CA GLY A 54 -17.21 -3.18 -1.94
C GLY A 54 -16.16 -3.31 -3.02
N SER A 55 -14.91 -3.08 -2.62
CA SER A 55 -13.75 -3.21 -3.52
C SER A 55 -12.57 -3.80 -2.77
N VAL A 56 -11.80 -4.62 -3.46
CA VAL A 56 -10.49 -5.06 -2.96
C VAL A 56 -9.50 -3.97 -3.32
N VAL A 57 -8.75 -3.51 -2.33
CA VAL A 57 -7.82 -2.39 -2.49
C VAL A 57 -6.41 -2.88 -2.26
N PHE A 58 -5.59 -2.84 -3.30
CA PHE A 58 -4.18 -3.20 -3.21
C PHE A 58 -3.41 -1.92 -2.94
N VAL A 59 -2.72 -1.86 -1.81
CA VAL A 59 -2.11 -0.63 -1.33
C VAL A 59 -0.59 -0.75 -1.36
N GLU A 60 0.04 0.16 -2.07
CA GLU A 60 1.49 0.32 -2.07
C GLU A 60 1.85 1.40 -1.06
N VAL A 61 2.74 1.10 -0.13
CA VAL A 61 3.18 2.06 0.89
C VAL A 61 4.56 2.58 0.51
N ARG A 62 4.68 3.90 0.39
CA ARG A 62 5.93 4.57 0.04
C ARG A 62 6.34 5.47 1.18
N TYR A 63 7.63 5.56 1.42
CA TYR A 63 8.15 6.39 2.50
C TYR A 63 9.28 7.28 2.06
N ARG A 64 9.30 8.49 2.59
CA ARG A 64 10.39 9.45 2.41
C ARG A 64 10.71 10.07 3.75
N ARG A 65 11.98 10.25 4.01
CA ARG A 65 12.40 10.90 5.25
C ARG A 65 11.97 12.36 5.28
N SER A 66 12.05 13.06 4.18
CA SER A 66 11.61 14.45 4.11
C SER A 66 10.50 14.55 3.08
N GLY A 67 9.46 15.31 3.42
CA GLY A 67 8.34 15.51 2.52
C GLY A 67 8.54 16.60 1.50
N ALA A 68 9.78 16.90 1.19
CA ALA A 68 10.10 18.04 0.32
C ALA A 68 9.40 17.94 -1.03
N PHE A 69 9.19 16.75 -1.51
CA PHE A 69 8.57 16.60 -2.82
C PHE A 69 7.49 15.56 -2.69
N GLY A 70 6.26 16.02 -2.62
CA GLY A 70 5.13 15.14 -2.71
C GLY A 70 5.23 14.36 -4.01
N GLY A 71 4.39 13.44 -4.21
CA GLY A 71 4.38 12.75 -5.47
C GLY A 71 5.04 11.40 -5.44
N GLY A 72 5.11 10.77 -4.26
CA GLY A 72 5.51 9.40 -4.17
C GLY A 72 4.67 8.51 -5.05
N ALA A 73 3.38 8.81 -5.16
CA ALA A 73 2.48 8.06 -6.02
C ALA A 73 2.82 8.26 -7.49
N MET A 74 3.25 9.46 -7.84
CA MET A 74 3.57 9.77 -9.22
C MET A 74 4.87 9.13 -9.68
N SER A 75 5.68 8.65 -8.75
CA SER A 75 6.95 8.01 -9.08
C SER A 75 6.85 6.50 -9.27
N ILE A 76 5.65 5.95 -9.22
CA ILE A 76 5.48 4.51 -9.48
C ILE A 76 5.53 4.31 -10.98
N ASP A 77 6.64 3.76 -11.44
CA ASP A 77 6.85 3.58 -12.86
C ASP A 77 6.06 2.37 -13.40
N ALA A 78 6.07 2.22 -14.71
CA ALA A 78 5.31 1.17 -15.37
C ALA A 78 5.76 -0.22 -14.93
N ARG A 79 7.05 -0.40 -14.70
CA ARG A 79 7.59 -1.69 -14.28
C ARG A 79 7.04 -2.08 -12.90
N LYS A 80 7.04 -1.13 -11.97
CA LYS A 80 6.50 -1.37 -10.62
C LYS A 80 5.00 -1.66 -10.69
N ARG A 81 4.27 -0.88 -11.50
CA ARG A 81 2.84 -1.11 -11.65
C ARG A 81 2.55 -2.51 -12.18
N ARG A 82 3.31 -2.97 -13.16
CA ARG A 82 3.12 -4.33 -13.70
C ARG A 82 3.35 -5.40 -12.65
N LYS A 83 4.37 -5.21 -11.79
CA LYS A 83 4.63 -6.15 -10.70
C LYS A 83 3.48 -6.18 -9.70
N LEU A 84 2.93 -5.01 -9.38
CA LEU A 84 1.79 -4.92 -8.46
C LEU A 84 0.55 -5.58 -9.05
N VAL A 85 0.28 -5.35 -10.33
CA VAL A 85 -0.85 -5.98 -11.01
C VAL A 85 -0.69 -7.50 -11.02
N HIS A 86 0.52 -7.97 -11.31
CA HIS A 86 0.80 -9.41 -11.32
C HIS A 86 0.56 -10.03 -9.93
N ALA A 87 1.09 -9.41 -8.89
CA ALA A 87 0.89 -9.89 -7.53
C ALA A 87 -0.58 -9.87 -7.14
N ALA A 88 -1.32 -8.84 -7.55
CA ALA A 88 -2.75 -8.75 -7.29
C ALA A 88 -3.51 -9.89 -7.96
N GLN A 89 -3.15 -10.24 -9.18
CA GLN A 89 -3.77 -11.36 -9.89
C GLN A 89 -3.54 -12.67 -9.15
N LEU A 90 -2.33 -12.88 -8.65
CA LEU A 90 -2.01 -14.08 -7.88
C LEU A 90 -2.76 -14.12 -6.56
N PHE A 91 -2.90 -12.96 -5.91
CA PHE A 91 -3.68 -12.87 -4.69
C PHE A 91 -5.14 -13.27 -4.94
N LEU A 92 -5.74 -12.72 -5.99
CA LEU A 92 -7.14 -13.04 -6.32
C LEU A 92 -7.31 -14.50 -6.70
N ALA A 93 -6.34 -15.08 -7.39
CA ALA A 93 -6.38 -16.49 -7.74
C ALA A 93 -6.41 -17.39 -6.51
N ALA A 94 -5.74 -16.94 -5.43
CA ALA A 94 -5.71 -17.66 -4.17
C ALA A 94 -6.93 -17.38 -3.29
N HIS A 95 -7.77 -16.42 -3.68
CA HIS A 95 -8.94 -16.01 -2.89
C HIS A 95 -10.18 -15.98 -3.80
N PRO A 96 -10.72 -17.16 -4.15
CA PRO A 96 -11.83 -17.25 -5.11
C PRO A 96 -13.05 -16.43 -4.73
N ARG A 97 -13.28 -16.19 -3.46
CA ARG A 97 -14.42 -15.40 -3.01
C ARG A 97 -14.34 -13.95 -3.45
N LEU A 98 -13.13 -13.49 -3.79
CA LEU A 98 -12.90 -12.12 -4.20
C LEU A 98 -12.74 -11.98 -5.71
N ALA A 99 -12.87 -13.07 -6.46
CA ALA A 99 -12.55 -13.09 -7.88
C ALA A 99 -13.36 -12.10 -8.69
N ASP A 100 -14.62 -11.87 -8.30
CA ASP A 100 -15.51 -10.98 -9.05
C ASP A 100 -15.63 -9.59 -8.42
N ALA A 101 -14.92 -9.34 -7.34
CA ALA A 101 -14.99 -8.04 -6.69
C ALA A 101 -14.27 -6.97 -7.51
N PRO A 102 -14.78 -5.75 -7.55
CA PRO A 102 -14.02 -4.66 -8.11
C PRO A 102 -12.71 -4.50 -7.37
N CYS A 103 -11.68 -4.07 -8.08
CA CYS A 103 -10.35 -3.87 -7.52
C CYS A 103 -9.86 -2.49 -7.86
N ARG A 104 -9.03 -1.93 -6.97
CA ARG A 104 -8.33 -0.71 -7.26
C ARG A 104 -6.95 -0.74 -6.62
N PHE A 105 -6.06 0.10 -7.12
CA PHE A 105 -4.70 0.24 -6.60
C PHE A 105 -4.55 1.60 -5.97
N ASP A 106 -4.26 1.61 -4.67
CA ASP A 106 -4.07 2.85 -3.92
C ASP A 106 -2.61 2.98 -3.54
N VAL A 107 -2.18 4.20 -3.30
CA VAL A 107 -0.84 4.47 -2.79
C VAL A 107 -0.96 5.26 -1.50
N VAL A 108 -0.25 4.82 -0.48
CA VAL A 108 -0.07 5.60 0.74
C VAL A 108 1.35 6.14 0.72
N ASP A 109 1.48 7.44 0.64
CA ASP A 109 2.75 8.14 0.64
C ASP A 109 2.97 8.69 2.05
N ALA A 110 4.02 8.24 2.70
CA ALA A 110 4.33 8.60 4.09
C ALA A 110 5.64 9.35 4.15
N ASP A 111 5.70 10.40 4.95
CA ASP A 111 6.94 11.15 5.11
C ASP A 111 7.14 11.59 6.56
N GLY A 112 8.38 11.90 6.90
CA GLY A 112 8.75 12.42 8.20
C GLY A 112 9.16 11.33 9.17
N ASP A 113 8.71 11.44 10.42
CA ASP A 113 9.03 10.48 11.47
C ASP A 113 8.38 9.13 11.17
N PRO A 114 9.16 8.04 11.04
CA PRO A 114 8.59 6.72 10.75
C PRO A 114 7.56 6.25 11.76
N ALA A 115 7.68 6.66 13.01
CA ALA A 115 6.74 6.25 14.05
C ALA A 115 5.41 7.01 13.96
N ALA A 116 5.44 8.21 13.41
CA ALA A 116 4.26 9.07 13.27
C ALA A 116 4.35 9.87 11.97
N PRO A 117 4.35 9.19 10.82
CA PRO A 117 4.56 9.88 9.56
C PRO A 117 3.35 10.67 9.14
N ARG A 118 3.59 11.66 8.29
CA ARG A 118 2.52 12.35 7.60
C ARG A 118 2.05 11.45 6.47
N ILE A 119 0.77 11.20 6.41
CA ILE A 119 0.19 10.26 5.45
C ILE A 119 -0.58 11.02 4.38
N THR A 120 -0.28 10.72 3.13
CA THR A 120 -1.09 11.14 2.00
C THR A 120 -1.58 9.88 1.29
N TRP A 121 -2.89 9.72 1.24
CA TRP A 121 -3.50 8.53 0.66
C TRP A 121 -4.11 8.89 -0.69
N LEU A 122 -3.60 8.24 -1.74
CA LEU A 122 -4.11 8.43 -3.09
C LEU A 122 -4.91 7.22 -3.48
N ARG A 123 -6.21 7.41 -3.62
CA ARG A 123 -7.12 6.35 -4.01
C ARG A 123 -7.11 6.21 -5.52
N ASP A 124 -7.18 4.95 -5.98
CA ASP A 124 -7.28 4.64 -7.40
C ASP A 124 -6.15 5.31 -8.18
N ALA A 125 -4.94 5.13 -7.68
CA ALA A 125 -3.76 5.82 -8.20
C ALA A 125 -3.40 5.37 -9.61
N PHE A 126 -3.72 4.14 -9.96
CA PHE A 126 -3.58 3.64 -11.32
C PHE A 126 -4.49 2.41 -11.47
N ARG A 127 -4.69 1.99 -12.70
CA ARG A 127 -5.53 0.83 -13.02
C ARG A 127 -4.69 -0.27 -13.66
N ALA A 128 -5.21 -1.49 -13.61
CA ALA A 128 -4.49 -2.64 -14.17
C ALA A 128 -4.17 -2.45 -15.65
N ASP A 129 -5.09 -1.86 -16.41
CA ASP A 129 -4.89 -1.65 -17.84
C ASP A 129 -3.97 -0.47 -18.18
N ASP A 130 -3.56 0.29 -17.18
CA ASP A 130 -2.57 1.36 -17.34
C ASP A 130 -1.14 0.83 -17.22
N ALA A 131 -0.98 -0.42 -16.82
CA ALA A 131 0.34 -0.97 -16.51
C ALA A 131 1.09 -1.44 -17.75
#